data_cfac3ac48a4e8cfb6b7428ba504d2f49
#
_entry.id   cfac3ac48a4e8cfb6b7428ba504d2f49
#
_cell.length_a   1.000
_cell.length_b   1.000
_cell.length_c   1.000
_cell.angle_alpha   90.00
_cell.angle_beta   90.00
_cell.angle_gamma   90.00
#
_symmetry.space_group_name_H-M   'P 1'
#
loop_
_entity.id
_entity.type
_entity.pdbx_description
1 polymer ?
#
loop_
_entity_poly.entity_id
_entity_poly.type
_entity_poly.pdbx_seq_one_letter_code
_entity_poly.pdbx_strand_id
1 'polypeptide(L)'
;MCVLHDLSNNPLCFRTIWISDIHLGTPGSKVDELLHFLKNTQSETLYLVGDIIDGWQLKKRFFWPQKHNDVVQKILRKARNSTKVIYIPGNHDEAARDYINYSFGEIEIFMDYIHHTPNGEKLWVVHGDLFDNVIQHARWLAYMLSLIHISE
;
A
#
# COMPACT_ATOMS: atom_id res chain seq x y z
N MET A 1 -15.04 -8.30 -16.03
CA MET A 1 -15.78 -9.49 -15.57
C MET A 1 -14.82 -10.68 -15.69
N CYS A 2 -14.28 -11.16 -14.57
CA CYS A 2 -13.35 -12.28 -14.57
C CYS A 2 -14.17 -13.56 -14.72
N VAL A 3 -14.08 -14.22 -15.87
CA VAL A 3 -14.81 -15.47 -16.15
C VAL A 3 -13.98 -16.63 -15.60
N LEU A 4 -14.56 -17.38 -14.67
CA LEU A 4 -13.99 -18.63 -14.15
C LEU A 4 -14.00 -19.68 -15.28
N HIS A 5 -12.90 -19.84 -15.97
CA HIS A 5 -12.69 -20.97 -16.87
C HIS A 5 -11.26 -21.47 -16.81
N ASP A 6 -11.17 -22.77 -16.48
CA ASP A 6 -10.09 -23.73 -16.67
C ASP A 6 -8.84 -23.64 -15.78
N LEU A 7 -8.60 -24.73 -15.03
CA LEU A 7 -7.69 -24.87 -13.90
C LEU A 7 -6.21 -25.12 -14.25
N SER A 8 -5.75 -24.96 -15.50
CA SER A 8 -4.39 -25.38 -15.85
C SER A 8 -3.41 -24.25 -16.21
N ASN A 9 -3.86 -23.01 -16.46
CA ASN A 9 -2.94 -21.90 -16.76
C ASN A 9 -3.53 -20.48 -16.58
N ASN A 10 -4.69 -20.30 -15.95
CA ASN A 10 -5.30 -18.98 -15.75
C ASN A 10 -4.95 -18.42 -14.37
N PRO A 11 -4.66 -17.11 -14.27
CA PRO A 11 -4.41 -16.46 -12.98
C PRO A 11 -5.63 -16.55 -12.08
N LEU A 12 -5.41 -16.67 -10.78
CA LEU A 12 -6.44 -16.60 -9.76
C LEU A 12 -7.08 -15.21 -9.78
N CYS A 13 -8.40 -15.15 -9.84
CA CYS A 13 -9.15 -13.91 -9.93
C CYS A 13 -9.77 -13.53 -8.58
N PHE A 14 -9.52 -12.29 -8.16
CA PHE A 14 -10.07 -11.70 -6.94
C PHE A 14 -10.82 -10.41 -7.25
N ARG A 15 -11.77 -10.03 -6.42
CA ARG A 15 -12.35 -8.69 -6.50
C ARG A 15 -11.36 -7.65 -6.04
N THR A 16 -10.72 -7.91 -4.91
CA THR A 16 -9.80 -6.95 -4.29
C THR A 16 -8.58 -7.67 -3.74
N ILE A 17 -7.42 -7.08 -3.93
CA ILE A 17 -6.15 -7.49 -3.33
C ILE A 17 -5.59 -6.29 -2.58
N TRP A 18 -5.11 -6.50 -1.35
CA TRP A 18 -4.37 -5.53 -0.57
C TRP A 18 -2.95 -6.02 -0.39
N ILE A 19 -1.98 -5.16 -0.65
CA ILE A 19 -0.55 -5.42 -0.49
C ILE A 19 0.05 -4.25 0.30
N SER A 20 0.81 -4.54 1.35
CA SER A 20 1.51 -3.54 2.16
C SER A 20 2.95 -3.98 2.41
N ASP A 21 3.77 -3.06 2.91
CA ASP A 21 5.10 -3.35 3.49
C ASP A 21 6.03 -4.12 2.54
N ILE A 22 6.07 -3.75 1.27
CA ILE A 22 6.93 -4.37 0.26
C ILE A 22 8.38 -3.94 0.45
N HIS A 23 8.62 -2.69 0.84
CA HIS A 23 9.94 -2.07 1.02
C HIS A 23 10.87 -2.26 -0.18
N LEU A 24 10.39 -1.93 -1.38
CA LEU A 24 11.28 -1.88 -2.56
C LEU A 24 12.39 -0.85 -2.31
N GLY A 25 13.61 -1.22 -2.61
CA GLY A 25 14.80 -0.41 -2.28
C GLY A 25 15.61 -1.00 -1.14
N THR A 26 15.16 -2.14 -0.55
CA THR A 26 15.91 -2.87 0.47
C THR A 26 16.32 -4.26 0.00
N PRO A 27 17.47 -4.80 0.45
CA PRO A 27 17.88 -6.17 0.13
C PRO A 27 16.96 -7.25 0.73
N GLY A 28 16.20 -6.90 1.77
CA GLY A 28 15.30 -7.82 2.48
C GLY A 28 13.91 -7.96 1.85
N SER A 29 13.60 -7.17 0.83
CA SER A 29 12.31 -7.21 0.14
C SER A 29 12.10 -8.56 -0.55
N LYS A 30 10.94 -9.19 -0.32
CA LYS A 30 10.56 -10.48 -0.90
C LYS A 30 10.01 -10.34 -2.33
N VAL A 31 10.86 -9.82 -3.20
CA VAL A 31 10.50 -9.43 -4.57
C VAL A 31 10.11 -10.62 -5.44
N ASP A 32 10.79 -11.77 -5.28
CA ASP A 32 10.55 -12.95 -6.10
C ASP A 32 9.16 -13.54 -5.82
N GLU A 33 8.81 -13.62 -4.53
CA GLU A 33 7.49 -14.09 -4.10
C GLU A 33 6.39 -13.13 -4.56
N LEU A 34 6.64 -11.83 -4.47
CA LEU A 34 5.70 -10.81 -4.94
C LEU A 34 5.50 -10.87 -6.46
N LEU A 35 6.58 -11.01 -7.24
CA LEU A 35 6.50 -11.16 -8.69
C LEU A 35 5.71 -12.41 -9.07
N HIS A 36 5.97 -13.53 -8.38
CA HIS A 36 5.24 -14.77 -8.59
C HIS A 36 3.74 -14.58 -8.28
N PHE A 37 3.41 -13.93 -7.15
CA PHE A 37 2.04 -13.61 -6.77
C PHE A 37 1.36 -12.73 -7.81
N LEU A 38 1.96 -11.59 -8.17
CA LEU A 38 1.42 -10.65 -9.15
C LEU A 38 1.25 -11.27 -10.56
N LYS A 39 2.08 -12.25 -10.91
CA LYS A 39 1.99 -12.98 -12.19
C LYS A 39 0.78 -13.91 -12.22
N ASN A 40 0.50 -14.58 -11.10
CA ASN A 40 -0.50 -15.63 -11.02
C ASN A 40 -1.85 -15.16 -10.47
N THR A 41 -2.02 -13.86 -10.22
CA THR A 41 -3.26 -13.28 -9.72
C THR A 41 -3.76 -12.15 -10.60
N GLN A 42 -5.10 -11.97 -10.63
CA GLN A 42 -5.77 -10.78 -11.18
C GLN A 42 -6.79 -10.26 -10.19
N SER A 43 -7.07 -8.96 -10.23
CA SER A 43 -8.09 -8.36 -9.39
C SER A 43 -8.79 -7.20 -10.10
N GLU A 44 -10.03 -6.90 -9.70
CA GLU A 44 -10.72 -5.70 -10.14
C GLU A 44 -10.08 -4.46 -9.48
N THR A 45 -9.71 -4.58 -8.19
CA THR A 45 -9.03 -3.52 -7.45
C THR A 45 -7.76 -4.06 -6.79
N LEU A 46 -6.67 -3.30 -6.85
CA LEU A 46 -5.43 -3.55 -6.16
C LEU A 46 -5.08 -2.34 -5.29
N TYR A 47 -5.03 -2.54 -3.98
CA TYR A 47 -4.54 -1.55 -3.03
C TYR A 47 -3.07 -1.79 -2.74
N LEU A 48 -2.27 -0.74 -2.81
CA LEU A 48 -0.89 -0.67 -2.35
C LEU A 48 -0.90 0.21 -1.09
N VAL A 49 -0.79 -0.42 0.09
CA VAL A 49 -1.08 0.24 1.37
C VAL A 49 0.20 0.42 2.17
N GLY A 50 0.85 1.54 1.95
CA GLY A 50 2.04 1.98 2.67
C GLY A 50 3.29 1.15 2.48
N ASP A 51 4.43 1.82 2.59
CA ASP A 51 5.76 1.24 2.62
C ASP A 51 6.05 0.33 1.41
N ILE A 52 5.56 0.76 0.24
CA ILE A 52 5.77 0.07 -1.04
C ILE A 52 7.20 0.30 -1.51
N ILE A 53 7.67 1.55 -1.42
CA ILE A 53 9.05 1.94 -1.75
C ILE A 53 9.71 2.48 -0.49
N ASP A 54 10.85 1.90 -0.11
CA ASP A 54 11.60 2.37 1.06
C ASP A 54 12.47 3.58 0.70
N GLY A 55 11.87 4.75 0.71
CA GLY A 55 12.54 6.02 0.43
C GLY A 55 13.62 6.36 1.46
N TRP A 56 13.46 5.90 2.72
CA TRP A 56 14.47 6.12 3.76
C TRP A 56 15.74 5.33 3.50
N GLN A 57 15.62 4.07 3.08
CA GLN A 57 16.79 3.25 2.73
C GLN A 57 17.44 3.74 1.43
N LEU A 58 16.65 4.10 0.44
CA LEU A 58 17.16 4.65 -0.82
C LEU A 58 17.98 5.94 -0.61
N LYS A 59 17.56 6.82 0.32
CA LYS A 59 18.32 8.03 0.71
C LYS A 59 19.64 7.69 1.40
N LYS A 60 19.69 6.60 2.19
CA LYS A 60 20.93 6.17 2.89
C LYS A 60 21.89 5.47 1.93
N ARG A 61 21.39 4.55 1.15
CA ARG A 61 22.14 3.76 0.17
C ARG A 61 21.23 3.34 -0.96
N PHE A 62 21.50 3.81 -2.15
CA PHE A 62 20.74 3.44 -3.33
C PHE A 62 20.91 1.94 -3.64
N PHE A 63 19.81 1.20 -3.60
CA PHE A 63 19.74 -0.21 -3.94
C PHE A 63 18.46 -0.44 -4.75
N TRP A 64 18.62 -0.66 -6.06
CA TRP A 64 17.48 -0.84 -6.98
C TRP A 64 17.81 -1.87 -8.05
N PRO A 65 17.79 -3.17 -7.71
CA PRO A 65 18.03 -4.23 -8.68
C PRO A 65 16.89 -4.33 -9.70
N GLN A 66 17.15 -4.96 -10.84
CA GLN A 66 16.20 -5.12 -11.93
C GLN A 66 14.85 -5.69 -11.47
N LYS A 67 14.85 -6.64 -10.55
CA LYS A 67 13.61 -7.25 -10.02
C LYS A 67 12.66 -6.24 -9.35
N HIS A 68 13.18 -5.19 -8.69
CA HIS A 68 12.36 -4.13 -8.13
C HIS A 68 11.66 -3.34 -9.25
N ASN A 69 12.38 -3.08 -10.33
CA ASN A 69 11.80 -2.47 -11.51
C ASN A 69 10.72 -3.35 -12.16
N ASP A 70 10.93 -4.67 -12.18
CA ASP A 70 9.97 -5.64 -12.73
C ASP A 70 8.66 -5.64 -11.93
N VAL A 71 8.71 -5.47 -10.59
CA VAL A 71 7.50 -5.29 -9.75
C VAL A 71 6.74 -4.05 -10.16
N VAL A 72 7.42 -2.90 -10.25
CA VAL A 72 6.78 -1.64 -10.65
C VAL A 72 6.13 -1.78 -12.03
N GLN A 73 6.85 -2.35 -13.00
CA GLN A 73 6.31 -2.59 -14.35
C GLN A 73 5.10 -3.53 -14.33
N LYS A 74 5.11 -4.55 -13.46
CA LYS A 74 3.99 -5.48 -13.35
C LYS A 74 2.75 -4.81 -12.79
N ILE A 75 2.90 -3.93 -11.79
CA ILE A 75 1.80 -3.12 -11.23
C ILE A 75 1.24 -2.17 -12.27
N LEU A 76 2.10 -1.41 -12.97
CA LEU A 76 1.69 -0.52 -14.07
C LEU A 76 0.96 -1.27 -15.18
N ARG A 77 1.39 -2.49 -15.51
CA ARG A 77 0.72 -3.33 -16.51
C ARG A 77 -0.66 -3.77 -16.04
N LYS A 78 -0.82 -4.11 -14.75
CA LYS A 78 -2.13 -4.43 -14.18
C LYS A 78 -3.09 -3.23 -14.27
N ALA A 79 -2.61 -2.04 -13.92
CA ALA A 79 -3.38 -0.80 -14.04
C ALA A 79 -3.88 -0.57 -15.48
N ARG A 80 -2.99 -0.70 -16.47
CA ARG A 80 -3.37 -0.59 -17.89
C ARG A 80 -4.36 -1.66 -18.35
N ASN A 81 -4.39 -2.81 -17.71
CA ASN A 81 -5.26 -3.94 -18.05
C ASN A 81 -6.52 -3.97 -17.18
N SER A 82 -7.09 -2.80 -16.89
CA SER A 82 -8.37 -2.61 -16.21
C SER A 82 -8.41 -3.00 -14.73
N THR A 83 -7.28 -3.22 -14.06
CA THR A 83 -7.23 -3.27 -12.60
C THR A 83 -7.21 -1.85 -12.05
N LYS A 84 -8.20 -1.46 -11.23
CA LYS A 84 -8.13 -0.20 -10.49
C LYS A 84 -7.01 -0.29 -9.45
N VAL A 85 -5.96 0.52 -9.59
CA VAL A 85 -4.85 0.54 -8.64
C VAL A 85 -4.91 1.80 -7.79
N ILE A 86 -4.95 1.60 -6.48
CA ILE A 86 -4.99 2.67 -5.47
C ILE A 86 -3.74 2.57 -4.61
N TYR A 87 -2.98 3.65 -4.54
CA TYR A 87 -1.78 3.75 -3.72
C TYR A 87 -2.04 4.68 -2.53
N ILE A 88 -1.81 4.16 -1.33
CA ILE A 88 -1.91 4.87 -0.06
C ILE A 88 -0.49 4.90 0.53
N PRO A 89 0.22 6.04 0.52
CA PRO A 89 1.60 6.11 1.00
C PRO A 89 1.71 5.92 2.52
N GLY A 90 2.73 5.17 2.94
CA GLY A 90 3.15 5.04 4.34
C GLY A 90 4.21 6.07 4.74
N ASN A 91 4.90 5.80 5.85
CA ASN A 91 5.98 6.67 6.34
C ASN A 91 7.31 6.47 5.59
N HIS A 92 7.58 5.26 5.07
CA HIS A 92 8.80 5.03 4.28
C HIS A 92 8.73 5.61 2.87
N ASP A 93 7.55 5.80 2.33
CA ASP A 93 7.29 6.40 1.02
C ASP A 93 6.53 7.73 1.14
N GLU A 94 6.76 8.47 2.23
CA GLU A 94 6.13 9.76 2.55
C GLU A 94 6.19 10.79 1.41
N ALA A 95 7.23 10.78 0.58
CA ALA A 95 7.35 11.68 -0.57
C ALA A 95 6.19 11.54 -1.57
N ALA A 96 5.52 10.38 -1.61
CA ALA A 96 4.34 10.19 -2.43
C ALA A 96 3.10 10.94 -1.89
N ARG A 97 3.14 11.41 -0.63
CA ARG A 97 2.06 12.21 -0.01
C ARG A 97 1.93 13.60 -0.63
N ASP A 98 3.00 14.12 -1.24
CA ASP A 98 2.95 15.38 -1.98
C ASP A 98 2.08 15.29 -3.24
N TYR A 99 1.73 14.07 -3.65
CA TYR A 99 0.95 13.78 -4.86
C TYR A 99 -0.45 13.22 -4.55
N ILE A 100 -0.97 13.43 -3.35
CA ILE A 100 -2.34 13.04 -2.98
C ILE A 100 -3.36 13.68 -3.92
N ASN A 101 -4.37 12.92 -4.33
CA ASN A 101 -5.40 13.27 -5.31
C ASN A 101 -4.89 13.43 -6.76
N TYR A 102 -3.64 13.07 -7.01
CA TYR A 102 -3.13 12.93 -8.38
C TYR A 102 -3.16 11.47 -8.82
N SER A 103 -3.08 11.27 -10.13
CA SER A 103 -2.90 9.95 -10.72
C SER A 103 -1.55 9.88 -11.43
N PHE A 104 -0.87 8.77 -11.27
CA PHE A 104 0.34 8.45 -12.02
C PHE A 104 0.02 7.31 -13.01
N GLY A 105 -0.24 7.68 -14.24
CA GLY A 105 -0.88 6.79 -15.21
C GLY A 105 -2.27 6.39 -14.70
N GLU A 106 -2.52 5.10 -14.58
CA GLU A 106 -3.78 4.55 -14.07
C GLU A 106 -3.72 4.20 -12.56
N ILE A 107 -2.74 4.75 -11.83
CA ILE A 107 -2.59 4.58 -10.38
C ILE A 107 -3.04 5.85 -9.68
N GLU A 108 -4.08 5.78 -8.88
CA GLU A 108 -4.61 6.88 -8.08
C GLU A 108 -3.92 6.91 -6.70
N ILE A 109 -3.54 8.11 -6.23
CA ILE A 109 -2.86 8.29 -4.94
C ILE A 109 -3.83 8.97 -3.97
N PHE A 110 -4.09 8.32 -2.84
CA PHE A 110 -4.93 8.84 -1.76
C PHE A 110 -4.24 8.71 -0.40
N MET A 111 -4.59 9.56 0.54
CA MET A 111 -4.12 9.45 1.92
C MET A 111 -4.77 8.27 2.65
N ASP A 112 -6.05 8.06 2.37
CA ASP A 112 -6.89 6.96 2.82
C ASP A 112 -7.99 6.68 1.79
N TYR A 113 -8.68 5.58 1.91
CA TYR A 113 -9.74 5.23 0.97
C TYR A 113 -10.86 4.44 1.65
N ILE A 114 -12.11 4.75 1.29
CA ILE A 114 -13.26 3.95 1.72
C ILE A 114 -13.59 2.91 0.64
N HIS A 115 -13.26 1.67 0.92
CA HIS A 115 -13.62 0.54 0.08
C HIS A 115 -15.05 0.07 0.38
N HIS A 116 -15.86 -0.06 -0.66
CA HIS A 116 -17.20 -0.59 -0.55
C HIS A 116 -17.20 -2.08 -0.93
N THR A 117 -17.58 -2.93 0.00
CA THR A 117 -17.72 -4.36 -0.26
C THR A 117 -19.03 -4.65 -1.01
N PRO A 118 -19.15 -5.81 -1.69
CA PRO A 118 -20.39 -6.20 -2.33
C PRO A 118 -21.58 -6.34 -1.38
N ASN A 119 -21.32 -6.59 -0.09
CA ASN A 119 -22.35 -6.71 0.93
C ASN A 119 -22.82 -5.36 1.49
N GLY A 120 -22.28 -4.24 0.94
CA GLY A 120 -22.62 -2.88 1.37
C GLY A 120 -21.82 -2.39 2.58
N GLU A 121 -20.85 -3.15 3.09
CA GLU A 121 -19.96 -2.72 4.15
C GLU A 121 -18.95 -1.69 3.62
N LYS A 122 -18.51 -0.81 4.51
CA LYS A 122 -17.48 0.18 4.23
C LYS A 122 -16.22 -0.17 5.02
N LEU A 123 -15.14 -0.40 4.31
CA LEU A 123 -13.82 -0.65 4.90
C LEU A 123 -12.96 0.60 4.73
N TRP A 124 -12.48 1.14 5.83
CA TRP A 124 -11.54 2.24 5.80
C TRP A 124 -10.13 1.68 5.61
N VAL A 125 -9.53 1.98 4.47
CA VAL A 125 -8.18 1.53 4.09
C VAL A 125 -7.21 2.68 4.32
N VAL A 126 -6.24 2.44 5.19
CA VAL A 126 -5.26 3.44 5.62
C VAL A 126 -3.98 2.76 6.07
N HIS A 127 -2.83 3.41 5.92
CA HIS A 127 -1.58 2.92 6.52
C HIS A 127 -1.51 3.28 8.01
N GLY A 128 -1.00 2.35 8.82
CA GLY A 128 -1.06 2.43 10.28
C GLY A 128 -0.29 3.59 10.92
N ASP A 129 0.67 4.18 10.23
CA ASP A 129 1.47 5.30 10.74
C ASP A 129 0.64 6.57 11.06
N LEU A 130 -0.53 6.72 10.44
CA LEU A 130 -1.47 7.79 10.80
C LEU A 130 -1.96 7.69 12.24
N PHE A 131 -2.06 6.48 12.78
CA PHE A 131 -2.46 6.26 14.17
C PHE A 131 -1.32 6.48 15.15
N ASP A 132 -0.06 6.26 14.76
CA ASP A 132 1.10 6.43 15.63
C ASP A 132 1.21 7.89 16.11
N ASN A 133 0.98 8.84 15.23
CA ASN A 133 0.95 10.26 15.57
C ASN A 133 -0.18 10.60 16.56
N VAL A 134 -1.38 10.03 16.35
CA VAL A 134 -2.53 10.23 17.24
C VAL A 134 -2.27 9.62 18.61
N ILE A 135 -1.72 8.41 18.65
CA ILE A 135 -1.40 7.70 19.90
C ILE A 135 -0.31 8.45 20.68
N GLN A 136 0.73 8.96 20.02
CA GLN A 136 1.77 9.75 20.66
C GLN A 136 1.20 11.02 21.27
N HIS A 137 0.34 11.74 20.57
CA HIS A 137 -0.33 12.94 21.09
C HIS A 137 -1.30 12.62 22.24
N ALA A 138 -2.05 11.53 22.13
CA ALA A 138 -2.96 11.10 23.20
C ALA A 138 -2.18 10.69 24.47
N ARG A 139 -1.06 9.99 24.33
CA ARG A 139 -0.18 9.63 25.48
C ARG A 139 0.45 10.87 26.11
N TRP A 140 0.91 11.83 25.32
CA TRP A 140 1.44 13.10 25.82
C TRP A 140 0.35 13.89 26.57
N LEU A 141 -0.86 13.96 26.02
CA LEU A 141 -1.99 14.63 26.67
C LEU A 141 -2.38 13.95 27.99
N ALA A 142 -2.43 12.63 28.01
CA ALA A 142 -2.68 11.85 29.23
C ALA A 142 -1.60 12.07 30.29
N TYR A 143 -0.33 12.16 29.89
CA TYR A 143 0.79 12.48 30.77
C TYR A 143 0.65 13.91 31.35
N MET A 144 0.36 14.90 30.52
CA MET A 144 0.14 16.28 30.95
C MET A 144 -1.05 16.38 31.92
N LEU A 145 -2.15 15.69 31.66
CA LEU A 145 -3.31 15.65 32.56
C LEU A 145 -3.00 14.98 33.90
N SER A 146 -2.13 13.95 33.91
CA SER A 146 -1.69 13.30 35.15
C SER A 146 -0.83 14.20 36.02
N LEU A 147 -0.04 15.11 35.43
CA LEU A 147 0.76 16.09 36.16
C LEU A 147 -0.08 17.18 36.82
N ILE A 148 -1.24 17.53 36.25
CA ILE A 148 -2.16 18.53 36.82
C ILE A 148 -2.89 17.98 38.05
N HIS A 149 -3.07 16.66 38.15
CA HIS A 149 -3.75 16.00 39.30
C HIS A 149 -2.87 15.79 40.55
N ILE A 150 -1.57 16.13 40.48
CA ILE A 150 -0.61 15.93 41.60
C ILE A 150 -0.42 17.22 42.43
N SER A 151 -1.15 18.29 42.13
CA SER A 151 -1.01 19.60 42.80
C SER A 151 -2.19 19.99 43.70
N GLU A 152 -2.89 19.01 44.33
CA GLU A 152 -3.80 19.27 45.46
C GLU A 152 -3.25 18.68 46.76
#